data_b1cdf55de0dd148e4b024ad409f85da6
#
_entry.id   b1cdf55de0dd148e4b024ad409f85da6
#
_cell.length_a   1.000
_cell.length_b   1.000
_cell.length_c   1.000
_cell.angle_alpha   90.00
_cell.angle_beta   90.00
_cell.angle_gamma   90.00
#
_symmetry.space_group_name_H-M   'P 1'
#
loop_
_entity.id
_entity.type
_entity.pdbx_description
1 polymer ?
#
loop_
_entity_poly.entity_id
_entity_poly.type
_entity_poly.pdbx_seq_one_letter_code
_entity_poly.pdbx_strand_id
1 'polypeptide(L)'
;MFRKTLFVIPALVLAAALTVHGQAAPAGQAAAPPPPPMAITQVKPGLYMVTGFGGNSTVRVTNQGVILVDTKNLGDGPFNDLVAQIKTVTPQPVKYVFVTHVHQDHAGNIGRFVKAGADVYTYEGLKKNLETGGVDGKGYSAPAGKPDPPNFTFSKDKEVSLGGVKAKAYHFTNAHTGGDAIVYFQDLKVVSLGDEFVVQQPNADYPNGGTILGLSKALAEVLKLDFDTAIPGHGNDPMTKADVQAFQRKIDLIGKKAIELRKKGVAKEEIRQRIQAELPEIAPWMMTGIINDMRLDGFYADLPAAAK
;
A
#
# COMPACT_ATOMS: atom_id res chain seq x y z
N MET A 1 -77.32 59.35 10.77
CA MET A 1 -77.57 57.93 11.03
C MET A 1 -77.13 57.13 9.82
N PHE A 2 -75.90 56.61 9.80
CA PHE A 2 -75.47 55.76 8.69
C PHE A 2 -75.24 54.34 9.23
N ARG A 3 -75.99 53.37 8.71
CA ARG A 3 -75.85 51.96 8.98
C ARG A 3 -74.68 51.38 8.14
N LYS A 4 -73.68 50.84 8.82
CA LYS A 4 -72.66 50.07 8.17
C LYS A 4 -73.13 48.61 7.97
N THR A 5 -73.25 48.23 6.72
CA THR A 5 -73.51 46.84 6.34
C THR A 5 -72.15 46.05 6.30
N LEU A 6 -72.11 44.98 7.08
CA LEU A 6 -70.89 44.12 7.15
C LEU A 6 -71.10 43.00 6.10
N PHE A 7 -70.22 42.95 5.10
CA PHE A 7 -70.13 41.82 4.18
C PHE A 7 -69.19 40.75 4.75
N VAL A 8 -69.75 39.57 5.01
CA VAL A 8 -68.99 38.37 5.39
C VAL A 8 -68.68 37.60 4.10
N ILE A 9 -67.35 37.47 3.79
CA ILE A 9 -66.86 36.62 2.69
C ILE A 9 -66.50 35.26 3.27
N PRO A 10 -67.07 34.15 2.76
CA PRO A 10 -66.64 32.82 3.22
C PRO A 10 -65.28 32.49 2.63
N ALA A 11 -64.35 32.17 3.49
CA ALA A 11 -63.02 31.65 3.10
C ALA A 11 -63.17 30.20 2.64
N LEU A 12 -62.90 29.96 1.36
CA LEU A 12 -62.80 28.61 0.79
C LEU A 12 -61.44 28.03 1.18
N VAL A 13 -61.43 27.06 2.09
CA VAL A 13 -60.19 26.31 2.43
C VAL A 13 -60.00 25.25 1.35
N LEU A 14 -59.02 25.50 0.46
CA LEU A 14 -58.54 24.51 -0.52
C LEU A 14 -57.55 23.59 0.17
N ALA A 15 -57.95 22.35 0.51
CA ALA A 15 -57.08 21.31 1.01
C ALA A 15 -56.24 20.77 -0.16
N ALA A 16 -55.00 21.21 -0.26
CA ALA A 16 -54.01 20.61 -1.17
C ALA A 16 -53.53 19.27 -0.58
N ALA A 17 -53.95 18.17 -1.16
CA ALA A 17 -53.39 16.85 -0.86
C ALA A 17 -51.97 16.76 -1.43
N LEU A 18 -50.99 16.85 -0.56
CA LEU A 18 -49.58 16.54 -0.88
C LEU A 18 -49.45 15.02 -1.08
N THR A 19 -49.44 14.59 -2.32
CA THR A 19 -49.01 13.23 -2.67
C THR A 19 -47.50 13.14 -2.45
N VAL A 20 -47.08 12.54 -1.33
CA VAL A 20 -45.71 12.14 -1.09
C VAL A 20 -45.40 11.03 -2.08
N HIS A 21 -44.68 11.37 -3.17
CA HIS A 21 -44.07 10.37 -4.01
C HIS A 21 -42.91 9.78 -3.21
N GLY A 22 -43.10 8.60 -2.65
CA GLY A 22 -42.04 7.81 -2.07
C GLY A 22 -40.98 7.54 -3.15
N GLN A 23 -39.83 8.22 -3.06
CA GLN A 23 -38.67 7.81 -3.82
C GLN A 23 -38.30 6.39 -3.37
N ALA A 24 -38.43 5.43 -4.30
CA ALA A 24 -37.88 4.10 -4.09
C ALA A 24 -36.39 4.24 -3.75
N ALA A 25 -35.98 3.67 -2.63
CA ALA A 25 -34.57 3.58 -2.29
C ALA A 25 -33.82 2.96 -3.47
N PRO A 26 -32.62 3.46 -3.83
CA PRO A 26 -31.84 2.86 -4.91
C PRO A 26 -31.65 1.37 -4.59
N ALA A 27 -31.92 0.53 -5.58
CA ALA A 27 -31.74 -0.92 -5.49
C ALA A 27 -30.35 -1.18 -4.91
N GLY A 28 -30.30 -1.93 -3.79
CA GLY A 28 -29.07 -2.13 -3.04
C GLY A 28 -27.94 -2.61 -3.94
N GLN A 29 -26.83 -1.88 -3.91
CA GLN A 29 -25.58 -2.41 -4.42
C GLN A 29 -25.34 -3.73 -3.70
N ALA A 30 -25.26 -4.82 -4.47
CA ALA A 30 -24.89 -6.12 -3.92
C ALA A 30 -23.62 -5.93 -3.06
N ALA A 31 -23.65 -6.37 -1.82
CA ALA A 31 -22.48 -6.28 -0.95
C ALA A 31 -21.30 -6.91 -1.68
N ALA A 32 -20.16 -6.22 -1.69
CA ALA A 32 -18.94 -6.78 -2.26
C ALA A 32 -18.70 -8.17 -1.64
N PRO A 33 -18.25 -9.16 -2.42
CA PRO A 33 -17.97 -10.47 -1.89
C PRO A 33 -16.98 -10.34 -0.71
N PRO A 34 -17.10 -11.16 0.33
CA PRO A 34 -16.17 -11.10 1.45
C PRO A 34 -14.73 -11.31 0.92
N PRO A 35 -13.74 -10.63 1.51
CA PRO A 35 -12.36 -10.81 1.12
C PRO A 35 -11.98 -12.30 1.23
N PRO A 36 -11.09 -12.80 0.35
CA PRO A 36 -10.65 -14.19 0.42
C PRO A 36 -10.04 -14.47 1.81
N PRO A 37 -10.26 -15.67 2.35
CA PRO A 37 -9.71 -16.05 3.66
C PRO A 37 -8.18 -15.96 3.61
N MET A 38 -7.59 -15.69 4.77
CA MET A 38 -6.14 -15.68 4.92
C MET A 38 -5.59 -17.09 4.70
N ALA A 39 -4.51 -17.21 3.95
CA ALA A 39 -3.86 -18.48 3.67
C ALA A 39 -2.34 -18.35 3.86
N ILE A 40 -1.72 -19.39 4.45
CA ILE A 40 -0.27 -19.49 4.62
C ILE A 40 0.28 -20.58 3.70
N THR A 41 1.28 -20.22 2.90
CA THR A 41 1.92 -21.13 1.94
C THR A 41 3.43 -21.15 2.15
N GLN A 42 4.04 -22.33 2.15
CA GLN A 42 5.49 -22.46 2.28
C GLN A 42 6.19 -22.03 0.99
N VAL A 43 7.14 -21.08 1.11
CA VAL A 43 7.96 -20.57 0.00
C VAL A 43 9.30 -21.28 -0.06
N LYS A 44 9.96 -21.42 1.10
CA LYS A 44 11.20 -22.16 1.32
C LYS A 44 11.11 -22.87 2.68
N PRO A 45 11.97 -23.85 2.99
CA PRO A 45 11.97 -24.49 4.31
C PRO A 45 12.02 -23.46 5.46
N GLY A 46 10.96 -23.45 6.30
CA GLY A 46 10.84 -22.53 7.43
C GLY A 46 10.56 -21.07 7.06
N LEU A 47 10.22 -20.77 5.79
CA LEU A 47 9.78 -19.46 5.34
C LEU A 47 8.48 -19.57 4.56
N TYR A 48 7.51 -18.75 4.94
CA TYR A 48 6.14 -18.79 4.42
C TYR A 48 5.68 -17.40 3.99
N MET A 49 4.77 -17.37 3.02
CA MET A 49 3.99 -16.19 2.63
C MET A 49 2.55 -16.35 3.12
N VAL A 50 1.98 -15.29 3.69
CA VAL A 50 0.59 -15.23 4.11
C VAL A 50 -0.14 -14.24 3.21
N THR A 51 -1.16 -14.71 2.48
CA THR A 51 -2.04 -13.90 1.62
C THR A 51 -3.38 -13.61 2.31
N GLY A 52 -4.17 -12.69 1.77
CA GLY A 52 -5.50 -12.31 2.29
C GLY A 52 -5.46 -11.24 3.37
N PHE A 53 -6.57 -10.51 3.52
CA PHE A 53 -6.76 -9.41 4.49
C PHE A 53 -5.69 -8.31 4.43
N GLY A 54 -5.33 -7.87 3.24
CA GLY A 54 -4.34 -6.83 2.99
C GLY A 54 -3.14 -7.34 2.22
N GLY A 55 -2.03 -6.62 2.32
CA GLY A 55 -0.77 -6.99 1.69
C GLY A 55 -0.21 -8.33 2.21
N ASN A 56 0.71 -8.91 1.47
CA ASN A 56 1.34 -10.18 1.86
C ASN A 56 2.24 -10.00 3.07
N SER A 57 2.19 -10.96 4.00
CA SER A 57 3.15 -11.03 5.10
C SER A 57 4.13 -12.18 4.87
N THR A 58 5.39 -11.99 5.30
CA THR A 58 6.41 -13.05 5.29
C THR A 58 6.65 -13.56 6.70
N VAL A 59 6.63 -14.87 6.89
CA VAL A 59 6.83 -15.54 8.18
C VAL A 59 8.08 -16.39 8.12
N ARG A 60 9.14 -16.01 8.83
CA ARG A 60 10.37 -16.80 8.97
C ARG A 60 10.38 -17.46 10.35
N VAL A 61 10.23 -18.77 10.36
CA VAL A 61 10.21 -19.60 11.57
C VAL A 61 11.64 -19.94 11.97
N THR A 62 11.93 -19.83 13.28
CA THR A 62 13.18 -20.29 13.90
C THR A 62 12.86 -21.13 15.13
N ASN A 63 13.86 -21.77 15.74
CA ASN A 63 13.70 -22.50 17.00
C ASN A 63 13.53 -21.60 18.25
N GLN A 64 13.70 -20.28 18.10
CA GLN A 64 13.62 -19.31 19.20
C GLN A 64 12.46 -18.31 19.05
N GLY A 65 11.73 -18.35 17.93
CA GLY A 65 10.65 -17.43 17.64
C GLY A 65 10.44 -17.24 16.13
N VAL A 66 9.60 -16.27 15.79
CA VAL A 66 9.26 -15.91 14.44
C VAL A 66 9.77 -14.50 14.14
N ILE A 67 10.34 -14.31 12.93
CA ILE A 67 10.55 -13.00 12.31
C ILE A 67 9.42 -12.82 11.29
N LEU A 68 8.64 -11.77 11.47
CA LEU A 68 7.48 -11.42 10.63
C LEU A 68 7.82 -10.19 9.79
N VAL A 69 7.33 -10.16 8.54
CA VAL A 69 7.32 -8.94 7.71
C VAL A 69 5.87 -8.62 7.39
N ASP A 70 5.44 -7.39 7.70
CA ASP A 70 4.09 -6.83 7.55
C ASP A 70 2.99 -7.49 8.39
N THR A 71 1.99 -6.68 8.77
CA THR A 71 1.07 -6.98 9.87
C THR A 71 -0.41 -6.99 9.46
N LYS A 72 -0.71 -6.97 8.15
CA LYS A 72 -2.08 -6.97 7.60
C LYS A 72 -2.88 -5.70 7.90
N ASN A 73 -4.13 -5.66 7.42
CA ASN A 73 -5.09 -4.60 7.71
C ASN A 73 -5.31 -4.43 9.23
N LEU A 74 -5.55 -3.20 9.64
CA LEU A 74 -5.88 -2.85 11.02
C LEU A 74 -7.14 -3.57 11.47
N GLY A 75 -7.11 -4.18 12.64
CA GLY A 75 -8.27 -4.75 13.30
C GLY A 75 -7.98 -6.06 14.00
N ASP A 76 -8.88 -6.44 14.93
CA ASP A 76 -8.75 -7.68 15.70
C ASP A 76 -8.90 -8.92 14.81
N GLY A 77 -9.80 -8.89 13.82
CA GLY A 77 -9.97 -9.99 12.86
C GLY A 77 -8.67 -10.29 12.11
N PRO A 78 -8.14 -9.35 11.30
CA PRO A 78 -6.90 -9.57 10.57
C PRO A 78 -5.70 -9.94 11.44
N PHE A 79 -5.58 -9.35 12.64
CA PHE A 79 -4.53 -9.72 13.60
C PHE A 79 -4.67 -11.15 14.09
N ASN A 80 -5.86 -11.53 14.57
CA ASN A 80 -6.11 -12.87 15.12
C ASN A 80 -5.95 -13.94 14.04
N ASP A 81 -6.40 -13.68 12.80
CA ASP A 81 -6.25 -14.60 11.68
C ASP A 81 -4.78 -14.76 11.28
N LEU A 82 -3.98 -13.68 11.24
CA LEU A 82 -2.54 -13.77 10.98
C LEU A 82 -1.84 -14.61 12.06
N VAL A 83 -2.14 -14.36 13.33
CA VAL A 83 -1.58 -15.15 14.43
C VAL A 83 -2.03 -16.62 14.35
N ALA A 84 -3.29 -16.88 13.99
CA ALA A 84 -3.79 -18.25 13.79
C ALA A 84 -3.05 -18.96 12.65
N GLN A 85 -2.85 -18.29 11.50
CA GLN A 85 -2.06 -18.85 10.38
C GLN A 85 -0.61 -19.17 10.82
N ILE A 86 0.06 -18.26 11.54
CA ILE A 86 1.41 -18.52 12.06
C ILE A 86 1.43 -19.75 12.95
N LYS A 87 0.42 -19.91 13.83
CA LYS A 87 0.32 -21.06 14.74
C LYS A 87 0.12 -22.39 14.04
N THR A 88 -0.33 -22.44 12.79
CA THR A 88 -0.43 -23.68 12.02
C THR A 88 0.94 -24.26 11.64
N VAL A 89 1.98 -23.42 11.59
CA VAL A 89 3.33 -23.81 11.17
C VAL A 89 4.36 -23.78 12.31
N THR A 90 4.07 -23.12 13.44
CA THR A 90 4.94 -23.09 14.61
C THR A 90 4.20 -22.63 15.87
N PRO A 91 4.48 -23.23 17.06
CA PRO A 91 3.99 -22.71 18.33
C PRO A 91 4.80 -21.49 18.84
N GLN A 92 5.89 -21.15 18.19
CA GLN A 92 6.79 -20.09 18.63
C GLN A 92 6.16 -18.70 18.54
N PRO A 93 6.44 -17.78 19.48
CA PRO A 93 5.93 -16.41 19.42
C PRO A 93 6.64 -15.57 18.34
N VAL A 94 5.94 -14.55 17.85
CA VAL A 94 6.58 -13.51 17.03
C VAL A 94 7.48 -12.67 17.91
N LYS A 95 8.77 -12.61 17.59
CA LYS A 95 9.80 -11.87 18.33
C LYS A 95 10.21 -10.57 17.64
N TYR A 96 10.37 -10.63 16.31
CA TYR A 96 10.73 -9.47 15.50
C TYR A 96 9.70 -9.27 14.43
N VAL A 97 9.35 -8.01 14.19
CA VAL A 97 8.50 -7.58 13.09
C VAL A 97 9.22 -6.49 12.32
N PHE A 98 9.34 -6.64 11.02
CA PHE A 98 9.66 -5.56 10.10
C PHE A 98 8.37 -5.11 9.40
N VAL A 99 8.19 -3.81 9.20
CA VAL A 99 7.08 -3.29 8.41
C VAL A 99 7.64 -2.52 7.22
N THR A 100 7.18 -2.92 6.03
CA THR A 100 7.76 -2.43 4.78
C THR A 100 7.41 -0.98 4.51
N HIS A 101 6.16 -0.55 4.74
CA HIS A 101 5.72 0.82 4.49
C HIS A 101 4.45 1.17 5.29
N VAL A 102 3.97 2.41 5.14
CA VAL A 102 2.96 3.03 6.01
C VAL A 102 1.52 2.58 5.74
N HIS A 103 1.21 1.96 4.59
CA HIS A 103 -0.17 1.62 4.26
C HIS A 103 -0.77 0.65 5.27
N GLN A 104 -2.06 0.86 5.57
CA GLN A 104 -2.74 0.17 6.65
C GLN A 104 -2.77 -1.35 6.47
N ASP A 105 -2.81 -1.82 5.25
CA ASP A 105 -2.83 -3.24 4.91
C ASP A 105 -1.48 -3.95 5.07
N HIS A 106 -0.44 -3.21 5.41
CA HIS A 106 0.90 -3.68 5.79
C HIS A 106 1.23 -3.33 7.25
N ALA A 107 0.92 -2.11 7.68
CA ALA A 107 1.28 -1.56 8.97
C ALA A 107 0.15 -1.68 10.03
N GLY A 108 -1.01 -2.20 9.68
CA GLY A 108 -2.24 -2.05 10.46
C GLY A 108 -2.18 -2.54 11.89
N ASN A 109 -1.42 -3.59 12.17
CA ASN A 109 -1.38 -4.17 13.51
C ASN A 109 -0.04 -4.00 14.24
N ILE A 110 0.77 -3.00 13.89
CA ILE A 110 2.02 -2.66 14.59
C ILE A 110 1.81 -2.68 16.12
N GLY A 111 0.86 -1.89 16.62
CA GLY A 111 0.64 -1.74 18.05
C GLY A 111 0.19 -3.02 18.74
N ARG A 112 -0.51 -3.93 18.02
CA ARG A 112 -0.90 -5.23 18.59
C ARG A 112 0.31 -6.14 18.78
N PHE A 113 1.25 -6.15 17.81
CA PHE A 113 2.49 -6.91 17.96
C PHE A 113 3.41 -6.31 19.04
N VAL A 114 3.51 -4.97 19.14
CA VAL A 114 4.22 -4.31 20.25
C VAL A 114 3.62 -4.74 21.61
N LYS A 115 2.29 -4.71 21.76
CA LYS A 115 1.60 -5.16 22.99
C LYS A 115 1.79 -6.65 23.28
N ALA A 116 1.97 -7.46 22.24
CA ALA A 116 2.28 -8.88 22.36
C ALA A 116 3.76 -9.17 22.70
N GLY A 117 4.59 -8.14 22.85
CA GLY A 117 5.99 -8.24 23.25
C GLY A 117 6.97 -8.47 22.09
N ALA A 118 6.58 -8.13 20.86
CA ALA A 118 7.49 -8.14 19.73
C ALA A 118 8.23 -6.81 19.58
N ASP A 119 9.49 -6.88 19.11
CA ASP A 119 10.24 -5.73 18.66
C ASP A 119 9.84 -5.41 17.22
N VAL A 120 9.18 -4.28 16.99
CA VAL A 120 8.71 -3.84 15.68
C VAL A 120 9.62 -2.75 15.14
N TYR A 121 10.26 -3.05 14.02
CA TYR A 121 11.21 -2.18 13.32
C TYR A 121 10.61 -1.62 12.04
N THR A 122 10.77 -0.31 11.83
CA THR A 122 10.44 0.36 10.57
C THR A 122 11.59 1.28 10.17
N TYR A 123 11.69 1.60 8.88
CA TYR A 123 12.47 2.75 8.47
C TYR A 123 11.86 4.03 9.08
N GLU A 124 12.71 5.00 9.46
CA GLU A 124 12.26 6.24 10.13
C GLU A 124 11.27 7.06 9.30
N GLY A 125 11.35 6.98 7.97
CA GLY A 125 10.41 7.62 7.06
C GLY A 125 8.98 7.11 7.20
N LEU A 126 8.77 5.82 7.50
CA LEU A 126 7.45 5.27 7.81
C LEU A 126 6.87 5.94 9.07
N LYS A 127 7.65 5.99 10.15
CA LYS A 127 7.21 6.65 11.39
C LYS A 127 6.87 8.10 11.14
N LYS A 128 7.70 8.82 10.38
CA LYS A 128 7.43 10.20 9.99
C LYS A 128 6.10 10.31 9.23
N ASN A 129 5.84 9.44 8.25
CA ASN A 129 4.57 9.43 7.52
C ASN A 129 3.36 9.19 8.43
N LEU A 130 3.47 8.31 9.43
CA LEU A 130 2.42 8.12 10.44
C LEU A 130 2.17 9.39 11.27
N GLU A 131 3.22 10.11 11.66
CA GLU A 131 3.14 11.31 12.49
C GLU A 131 2.57 12.50 11.70
N THR A 132 3.03 12.71 10.47
CA THR A 132 2.69 13.88 9.64
C THR A 132 1.47 13.67 8.75
N GLY A 133 1.01 12.43 8.54
CA GLY A 133 -0.01 12.12 7.54
C GLY A 133 0.51 12.22 6.11
N GLY A 134 1.78 11.89 5.87
CA GLY A 134 2.44 11.95 4.58
C GLY A 134 2.97 13.35 4.23
N VAL A 135 3.12 13.64 2.95
CA VAL A 135 3.54 14.96 2.45
C VAL A 135 2.37 15.93 2.61
N ASP A 136 2.60 17.03 3.31
CA ASP A 136 1.60 18.08 3.58
C ASP A 136 0.31 17.59 4.26
N GLY A 137 0.39 16.49 5.03
CA GLY A 137 -0.77 15.92 5.72
C GLY A 137 -1.81 15.26 4.81
N LYS A 138 -1.49 15.00 3.55
CA LYS A 138 -2.43 14.47 2.54
C LYS A 138 -2.27 12.96 2.29
N GLY A 139 -1.23 12.35 2.85
CA GLY A 139 -0.85 10.99 2.48
C GLY A 139 -1.70 9.91 3.11
N TYR A 140 -1.93 9.97 4.41
CA TYR A 140 -2.57 8.88 5.12
C TYR A 140 -4.05 9.17 5.39
N SER A 141 -4.94 8.46 4.70
CA SER A 141 -6.39 8.60 4.81
C SER A 141 -7.11 7.26 4.95
N ALA A 142 -6.63 6.38 5.83
CA ALA A 142 -7.30 5.09 6.02
C ALA A 142 -8.65 5.25 6.74
N PRO A 143 -9.73 4.69 6.22
CA PRO A 143 -11.08 4.79 6.81
C PRO A 143 -11.17 4.20 8.23
N ALA A 144 -10.33 3.22 8.55
CA ALA A 144 -10.33 2.50 9.83
C ALA A 144 -9.37 3.09 10.87
N GLY A 145 -8.81 4.28 10.63
CA GLY A 145 -7.81 4.90 11.49
C GLY A 145 -6.37 4.58 11.07
N LYS A 146 -5.41 5.30 11.65
CA LYS A 146 -3.99 5.05 11.37
C LYS A 146 -3.40 4.01 12.33
N PRO A 147 -2.39 3.23 11.88
CA PRO A 147 -1.66 2.31 12.74
C PRO A 147 -1.00 3.00 13.93
N ASP A 148 -0.83 2.26 15.03
CA ASP A 148 0.02 2.70 16.13
C ASP A 148 1.49 2.76 15.68
N PRO A 149 2.32 3.62 16.30
CA PRO A 149 3.73 3.72 15.94
C PRO A 149 4.52 2.46 16.31
N PRO A 150 5.63 2.18 15.62
CA PRO A 150 6.59 1.13 15.99
C PRO A 150 7.33 1.51 17.26
N ASN A 151 7.89 0.50 17.96
CA ASN A 151 8.77 0.76 19.12
C ASN A 151 10.24 1.00 18.71
N PHE A 152 10.64 0.63 17.49
CA PHE A 152 12.00 0.88 16.99
C PHE A 152 12.00 1.41 15.56
N THR A 153 12.97 2.26 15.24
CA THR A 153 13.23 2.75 13.88
C THR A 153 14.70 2.58 13.50
N PHE A 154 14.98 2.57 12.21
CA PHE A 154 16.34 2.61 11.64
C PHE A 154 16.42 3.65 10.50
N SER A 155 17.63 4.18 10.25
CA SER A 155 17.86 5.24 9.28
C SER A 155 18.40 4.78 7.92
N LYS A 156 18.93 3.56 7.81
CA LYS A 156 19.48 3.03 6.56
C LYS A 156 19.23 1.53 6.42
N ASP A 157 19.71 0.75 7.35
CA ASP A 157 19.50 -0.69 7.41
C ASP A 157 19.37 -1.18 8.86
N LYS A 158 18.79 -2.36 9.03
CA LYS A 158 18.66 -3.02 10.32
C LYS A 158 18.75 -4.53 10.15
N GLU A 159 19.69 -5.14 10.83
CA GLU A 159 19.78 -6.60 10.94
C GLU A 159 19.28 -7.06 12.30
N VAL A 160 18.52 -8.17 12.32
CA VAL A 160 18.20 -8.93 13.51
C VAL A 160 18.68 -10.37 13.34
N SER A 161 18.99 -11.02 14.45
CA SER A 161 19.37 -12.44 14.49
C SER A 161 18.48 -13.18 15.49
N LEU A 162 17.92 -14.32 15.09
CA LEU A 162 17.04 -15.13 15.91
C LEU A 162 17.24 -16.61 15.58
N GLY A 163 17.63 -17.42 16.56
CA GLY A 163 17.85 -18.84 16.36
C GLY A 163 18.88 -19.18 15.26
N GLY A 164 19.90 -18.35 15.08
CA GLY A 164 20.90 -18.50 14.04
C GLY A 164 20.51 -17.97 12.65
N VAL A 165 19.25 -17.54 12.49
CA VAL A 165 18.76 -16.91 11.25
C VAL A 165 18.97 -15.40 11.32
N LYS A 166 19.45 -14.81 10.21
CA LYS A 166 19.58 -13.37 10.05
C LYS A 166 18.54 -12.86 9.06
N ALA A 167 17.87 -11.76 9.42
CA ALA A 167 17.01 -10.99 8.53
C ALA A 167 17.52 -9.54 8.50
N LYS A 168 17.68 -8.99 7.30
CA LYS A 168 18.18 -7.63 7.13
C LYS A 168 17.21 -6.79 6.34
N ALA A 169 16.72 -5.71 6.97
CA ALA A 169 15.92 -4.68 6.31
C ALA A 169 16.84 -3.62 5.70
N TYR A 170 16.46 -3.10 4.52
CA TYR A 170 17.14 -1.99 3.85
C TYR A 170 16.13 -0.95 3.41
N HIS A 171 16.48 0.32 3.59
CA HIS A 171 15.90 1.43 2.85
C HIS A 171 16.91 1.91 1.81
N PHE A 172 16.58 1.82 0.53
CA PHE A 172 17.46 2.28 -0.54
C PHE A 172 17.19 3.72 -0.95
N THR A 173 15.93 4.05 -1.15
CA THR A 173 15.43 5.41 -1.46
C THR A 173 13.91 5.42 -1.38
N ASN A 174 13.29 6.59 -1.39
CA ASN A 174 11.84 6.71 -1.55
C ASN A 174 11.41 6.02 -2.85
N ALA A 175 10.45 5.12 -2.78
CA ALA A 175 10.03 4.28 -3.89
C ALA A 175 8.50 4.24 -4.02
N HIS A 176 7.84 3.24 -3.43
CA HIS A 176 6.39 3.18 -3.33
C HIS A 176 5.85 4.29 -2.40
N THR A 177 6.50 4.50 -1.27
CA THR A 177 6.31 5.63 -0.35
C THR A 177 7.65 6.29 0.00
N GLY A 178 7.64 7.30 0.87
CA GLY A 178 8.85 7.85 1.47
C GLY A 178 9.37 7.06 2.67
N GLY A 179 8.72 5.96 3.01
CA GLY A 179 9.02 5.17 4.20
C GLY A 179 9.32 3.70 3.95
N ASP A 180 9.63 3.33 2.70
CA ASP A 180 9.77 1.92 2.32
C ASP A 180 11.00 1.25 2.90
N ALA A 181 10.85 -0.05 3.15
CA ALA A 181 11.95 -0.95 3.44
C ALA A 181 11.67 -2.33 2.83
N ILE A 182 12.70 -2.98 2.33
CA ILE A 182 12.65 -4.39 1.94
C ILE A 182 13.33 -5.25 3.01
N VAL A 183 12.97 -6.54 3.09
CA VAL A 183 13.58 -7.45 4.06
C VAL A 183 14.20 -8.65 3.35
N TYR A 184 15.50 -8.86 3.55
CA TYR A 184 16.28 -9.90 2.90
C TYR A 184 16.67 -11.02 3.88
N PHE A 185 16.31 -12.25 3.52
CA PHE A 185 16.67 -13.49 4.20
C PHE A 185 17.79 -14.18 3.38
N GLN A 186 19.01 -13.84 3.69
CA GLN A 186 20.18 -14.25 2.90
C GLN A 186 20.37 -15.76 2.85
N ASP A 187 20.11 -16.44 3.96
CA ASP A 187 20.26 -17.91 4.08
C ASP A 187 19.37 -18.69 3.12
N LEU A 188 18.22 -18.12 2.74
CA LEU A 188 17.26 -18.71 1.82
C LEU A 188 17.20 -18.03 0.45
N LYS A 189 17.99 -16.98 0.24
CA LYS A 189 17.96 -16.14 -0.98
C LYS A 189 16.57 -15.60 -1.29
N VAL A 190 15.83 -15.18 -0.26
CA VAL A 190 14.48 -14.62 -0.38
C VAL A 190 14.47 -13.16 0.03
N VAL A 191 13.79 -12.31 -0.77
CA VAL A 191 13.52 -10.92 -0.42
C VAL A 191 12.02 -10.66 -0.33
N SER A 192 11.57 -10.01 0.74
CA SER A 192 10.20 -9.47 0.88
C SER A 192 10.23 -8.00 0.49
N LEU A 193 9.47 -7.63 -0.54
CA LEU A 193 9.58 -6.34 -1.21
C LEU A 193 8.51 -5.32 -0.81
N GLY A 194 7.46 -5.74 -0.05
CA GLY A 194 6.31 -4.87 0.13
C GLY A 194 5.81 -4.35 -1.23
N ASP A 195 5.26 -3.17 -1.25
CA ASP A 195 4.69 -2.59 -2.48
C ASP A 195 5.72 -1.93 -3.42
N GLU A 196 7.02 -2.07 -3.13
CA GLU A 196 8.01 -1.85 -4.18
C GLU A 196 7.83 -2.84 -5.35
N PHE A 197 7.15 -3.96 -5.10
CA PHE A 197 6.77 -4.92 -6.12
C PHE A 197 5.33 -5.41 -5.94
N VAL A 198 4.41 -4.87 -6.74
CA VAL A 198 3.01 -5.29 -6.85
C VAL A 198 2.79 -5.95 -8.21
N VAL A 199 2.40 -7.22 -8.22
CA VAL A 199 2.35 -8.05 -9.45
C VAL A 199 1.48 -7.44 -10.53
N GLN A 200 0.35 -6.81 -10.16
CA GLN A 200 -0.64 -6.29 -11.11
C GLN A 200 -0.15 -5.06 -11.87
N GLN A 201 0.48 -4.11 -11.18
CA GLN A 201 1.03 -2.87 -11.76
C GLN A 201 1.86 -2.12 -10.71
N PRO A 202 2.78 -1.25 -11.14
CA PRO A 202 3.53 -0.42 -10.19
C PRO A 202 2.62 0.56 -9.45
N ASN A 203 3.02 0.85 -8.22
CA ASN A 203 2.35 1.81 -7.35
C ASN A 203 3.39 2.77 -6.76
N ALA A 204 3.23 4.08 -7.01
CA ALA A 204 4.03 5.13 -6.38
C ALA A 204 3.07 6.11 -5.71
N ASP A 205 3.06 6.12 -4.38
CA ASP A 205 2.15 6.93 -3.59
C ASP A 205 2.79 8.29 -3.26
N TYR A 206 2.69 9.22 -4.21
CA TYR A 206 3.23 10.58 -4.08
C TYR A 206 2.76 11.32 -2.83
N PRO A 207 1.48 11.25 -2.42
CA PRO A 207 1.02 11.82 -1.16
C PRO A 207 1.77 11.32 0.08
N ASN A 208 2.26 10.08 0.06
CA ASN A 208 3.11 9.53 1.12
C ASN A 208 4.61 9.59 0.79
N GLY A 209 5.02 10.41 -0.19
CA GLY A 209 6.42 10.63 -0.54
C GLY A 209 7.03 9.58 -1.47
N GLY A 210 6.20 8.77 -2.12
CA GLY A 210 6.64 7.83 -3.16
C GLY A 210 7.05 8.54 -4.45
N THR A 211 7.84 7.88 -5.28
CA THR A 211 8.27 8.38 -6.58
C THR A 211 8.51 7.23 -7.56
N ILE A 212 8.11 7.40 -8.82
CA ILE A 212 8.36 6.38 -9.84
C ILE A 212 9.84 6.27 -10.20
N LEU A 213 10.56 7.40 -10.19
CA LEU A 213 12.01 7.42 -10.45
C LEU A 213 12.77 6.76 -9.32
N GLY A 214 12.32 6.97 -8.08
CA GLY A 214 12.87 6.31 -6.90
C GLY A 214 12.57 4.81 -6.90
N LEU A 215 11.36 4.39 -7.25
CA LEU A 215 10.98 2.98 -7.34
C LEU A 215 11.88 2.22 -8.35
N SER A 216 12.17 2.81 -9.51
CA SER A 216 13.13 2.24 -10.47
C SER A 216 14.52 2.07 -9.85
N LYS A 217 14.99 3.06 -9.10
CA LYS A 217 16.32 3.03 -8.43
C LYS A 217 16.36 2.02 -7.30
N ALA A 218 15.35 1.99 -6.43
CA ALA A 218 15.27 1.05 -5.32
C ALA A 218 15.32 -0.40 -5.82
N LEU A 219 14.51 -0.74 -6.82
CA LEU A 219 14.52 -2.07 -7.42
C LEU A 219 15.86 -2.40 -8.11
N ALA A 220 16.57 -1.42 -8.69
CA ALA A 220 17.91 -1.62 -9.22
C ALA A 220 18.92 -1.97 -8.12
N GLU A 221 18.79 -1.42 -6.91
CA GLU A 221 19.61 -1.81 -5.75
C GLU A 221 19.22 -3.20 -5.22
N VAL A 222 17.90 -3.50 -5.14
CA VAL A 222 17.42 -4.85 -4.79
C VAL A 222 18.01 -5.91 -5.71
N LEU A 223 18.06 -5.66 -7.02
CA LEU A 223 18.58 -6.61 -8.02
C LEU A 223 20.09 -6.92 -7.86
N LYS A 224 20.84 -6.12 -7.09
CA LYS A 224 22.25 -6.42 -6.75
C LYS A 224 22.36 -7.46 -5.63
N LEU A 225 21.30 -7.70 -4.86
CA LEU A 225 21.29 -8.75 -3.83
C LEU A 225 21.31 -10.14 -4.48
N ASP A 226 21.89 -11.11 -3.78
CA ASP A 226 21.91 -12.51 -4.20
C ASP A 226 20.64 -13.24 -3.76
N PHE A 227 19.53 -13.02 -4.46
CA PHE A 227 18.26 -13.69 -4.24
C PHE A 227 17.77 -14.41 -5.49
N ASP A 228 16.98 -15.45 -5.32
CA ASP A 228 16.26 -16.16 -6.40
C ASP A 228 14.74 -15.99 -6.31
N THR A 229 14.22 -15.68 -5.12
CA THR A 229 12.80 -15.63 -4.83
C THR A 229 12.44 -14.29 -4.17
N ALA A 230 11.36 -13.66 -4.66
CA ALA A 230 10.81 -12.42 -4.12
C ALA A 230 9.37 -12.64 -3.65
N ILE A 231 9.02 -12.11 -2.48
CA ILE A 231 7.65 -12.03 -1.98
C ILE A 231 7.13 -10.64 -2.31
N PRO A 232 6.12 -10.52 -3.21
CA PRO A 232 5.52 -9.24 -3.57
C PRO A 232 4.64 -8.71 -2.43
N GLY A 233 4.39 -7.40 -2.40
CA GLY A 233 3.43 -6.81 -1.48
C GLY A 233 2.00 -7.28 -1.75
N HIS A 234 1.64 -7.44 -3.02
CA HIS A 234 0.37 -8.01 -3.47
C HIS A 234 0.58 -9.00 -4.61
N GLY A 235 -0.15 -10.11 -4.54
CA GLY A 235 -0.08 -11.24 -5.47
C GLY A 235 -0.31 -12.54 -4.71
N ASN A 236 -0.58 -13.63 -5.42
CA ASN A 236 -0.90 -14.91 -4.78
C ASN A 236 0.31 -15.86 -4.68
N ASP A 237 1.36 -15.58 -5.44
CA ASP A 237 2.51 -16.45 -5.57
C ASP A 237 3.82 -15.69 -5.35
N PRO A 238 4.87 -16.36 -4.84
CA PRO A 238 6.23 -15.83 -4.88
C PRO A 238 6.69 -15.65 -6.33
N MET A 239 7.56 -14.66 -6.55
CA MET A 239 8.06 -14.29 -7.86
C MET A 239 9.57 -14.59 -7.94
N THR A 240 10.09 -14.66 -9.17
CA THR A 240 11.52 -14.87 -9.40
C THR A 240 12.28 -13.54 -9.50
N LYS A 241 13.62 -13.61 -9.36
CA LYS A 241 14.47 -12.44 -9.64
C LYS A 241 14.29 -11.91 -11.06
N ALA A 242 14.01 -12.79 -12.04
CA ALA A 242 13.76 -12.39 -13.41
C ALA A 242 12.46 -11.58 -13.57
N ASP A 243 11.42 -11.91 -12.79
CA ASP A 243 10.17 -11.16 -12.77
C ASP A 243 10.38 -9.74 -12.19
N VAL A 244 11.11 -9.64 -11.08
CA VAL A 244 11.48 -8.34 -10.49
C VAL A 244 12.29 -7.51 -11.49
N GLN A 245 13.23 -8.13 -12.21
CA GLN A 245 14.01 -7.45 -13.24
C GLN A 245 13.16 -6.98 -14.41
N ALA A 246 12.19 -7.79 -14.86
CA ALA A 246 11.26 -7.41 -15.93
C ALA A 246 10.37 -6.24 -15.50
N PHE A 247 9.88 -6.27 -14.25
CA PHE A 247 9.09 -5.21 -13.66
C PHE A 247 9.88 -3.91 -13.56
N GLN A 248 11.10 -3.96 -13.01
CA GLN A 248 12.00 -2.79 -12.89
C GLN A 248 12.30 -2.15 -14.25
N ARG A 249 12.58 -2.97 -15.29
CA ARG A 249 12.82 -2.44 -16.66
C ARG A 249 11.62 -1.66 -17.20
N LYS A 250 10.39 -2.14 -16.98
CA LYS A 250 9.17 -1.42 -17.41
C LYS A 250 9.00 -0.10 -16.68
N ILE A 251 9.28 -0.06 -15.37
CA ILE A 251 9.25 1.18 -14.58
C ILE A 251 10.29 2.18 -15.09
N ASP A 252 11.50 1.72 -15.37
CA ASP A 252 12.58 2.55 -15.94
C ASP A 252 12.19 3.15 -17.29
N LEU A 253 11.53 2.37 -18.17
CA LEU A 253 10.98 2.86 -19.43
C LEU A 253 9.91 3.94 -19.22
N ILE A 254 9.01 3.75 -18.27
CA ILE A 254 7.99 4.77 -17.92
C ILE A 254 8.68 6.06 -17.46
N GLY A 255 9.64 5.99 -16.55
CA GLY A 255 10.38 7.16 -16.08
C GLY A 255 11.10 7.91 -17.21
N LYS A 256 11.82 7.17 -18.06
CA LYS A 256 12.52 7.74 -19.23
C LYS A 256 11.56 8.41 -20.22
N LYS A 257 10.45 7.74 -20.53
CA LYS A 257 9.42 8.28 -21.43
C LYS A 257 8.76 9.52 -20.84
N ALA A 258 8.43 9.51 -19.57
CA ALA A 258 7.85 10.67 -18.89
C ALA A 258 8.78 11.90 -18.94
N ILE A 259 10.09 11.69 -18.69
CA ILE A 259 11.10 12.75 -18.80
C ILE A 259 11.19 13.30 -20.22
N GLU A 260 11.20 12.41 -21.23
CA GLU A 260 11.21 12.79 -22.64
C GLU A 260 9.99 13.65 -23.01
N LEU A 261 8.79 13.20 -22.64
CA LEU A 261 7.55 13.91 -22.94
C LEU A 261 7.49 15.28 -22.25
N ARG A 262 7.91 15.35 -20.98
CA ARG A 262 8.00 16.64 -20.27
C ARG A 262 8.97 17.61 -20.95
N LYS A 263 10.14 17.14 -21.40
CA LYS A 263 11.10 17.96 -22.15
C LYS A 263 10.53 18.47 -23.48
N LYS A 264 9.63 17.71 -24.11
CA LYS A 264 8.91 18.11 -25.34
C LYS A 264 7.74 19.06 -25.05
N GLY A 265 7.48 19.43 -23.80
CA GLY A 265 6.41 20.35 -23.41
C GLY A 265 5.01 19.72 -23.43
N VAL A 266 4.92 18.39 -23.36
CA VAL A 266 3.62 17.71 -23.25
C VAL A 266 2.95 18.09 -21.92
N ALA A 267 1.67 18.48 -21.99
CA ALA A 267 0.88 18.86 -20.82
C ALA A 267 0.76 17.69 -19.85
N LYS A 268 0.73 17.99 -18.54
CA LYS A 268 0.70 16.95 -17.51
C LYS A 268 -0.56 16.07 -17.62
N GLU A 269 -1.67 16.63 -18.05
CA GLU A 269 -2.96 15.93 -18.23
C GLU A 269 -2.90 14.86 -19.32
N GLU A 270 -2.04 15.05 -20.34
CA GLU A 270 -1.87 14.14 -21.47
C GLU A 270 -0.79 13.07 -21.22
N ILE A 271 0.08 13.29 -20.23
CA ILE A 271 1.32 12.51 -20.08
C ILE A 271 1.05 11.01 -19.89
N ARG A 272 0.02 10.63 -19.13
CA ARG A 272 -0.37 9.23 -18.93
C ARG A 272 -0.76 8.56 -20.26
N GLN A 273 -1.66 9.19 -21.00
CA GLN A 273 -2.13 8.67 -22.28
C GLN A 273 -1.00 8.53 -23.28
N ARG A 274 -0.09 9.51 -23.33
CA ARG A 274 1.08 9.49 -24.22
C ARG A 274 2.04 8.37 -23.84
N ILE A 275 2.33 8.16 -22.56
CA ILE A 275 3.18 7.05 -22.09
C ILE A 275 2.57 5.72 -22.52
N GLN A 276 1.27 5.50 -22.27
CA GLN A 276 0.59 4.25 -22.62
C GLN A 276 0.57 4.00 -24.14
N ALA A 277 0.37 5.05 -24.95
CA ALA A 277 0.36 4.93 -26.41
C ALA A 277 1.74 4.65 -27.01
N GLU A 278 2.81 5.15 -26.39
CA GLU A 278 4.17 5.08 -26.93
C GLU A 278 5.02 3.94 -26.32
N LEU A 279 4.50 3.23 -25.30
CA LEU A 279 5.15 2.07 -24.65
C LEU A 279 4.27 0.83 -24.69
N PRO A 280 4.23 0.07 -25.78
CA PRO A 280 3.39 -1.13 -25.87
C PRO A 280 3.78 -2.21 -24.84
N GLU A 281 5.01 -2.21 -24.31
CA GLU A 281 5.50 -3.14 -23.30
C GLU A 281 4.76 -3.03 -21.96
N ILE A 282 4.17 -1.86 -21.69
CA ILE A 282 3.37 -1.64 -20.48
C ILE A 282 1.87 -1.72 -20.72
N ALA A 283 1.44 -2.12 -21.92
CA ALA A 283 0.02 -2.13 -22.29
C ALA A 283 -0.92 -2.81 -21.28
N PRO A 284 -0.53 -3.89 -20.56
CA PRO A 284 -1.36 -4.48 -19.52
C PRO A 284 -1.57 -3.58 -18.29
N TRP A 285 -0.72 -2.55 -18.09
CA TRP A 285 -0.77 -1.69 -16.92
C TRP A 285 -1.65 -0.47 -17.17
N MET A 286 -2.67 -0.28 -16.34
CA MET A 286 -3.54 0.90 -16.39
C MET A 286 -2.86 2.17 -15.89
N MET A 287 -1.72 2.03 -15.22
CA MET A 287 -0.92 3.12 -14.61
C MET A 287 -1.65 3.95 -13.55
N THR A 288 -2.83 3.55 -13.12
CA THR A 288 -3.61 4.28 -12.09
C THR A 288 -2.93 4.28 -10.73
N GLY A 289 -2.06 3.31 -10.45
CA GLY A 289 -1.20 3.27 -9.27
C GLY A 289 -0.06 4.30 -9.28
N ILE A 290 0.22 4.94 -10.42
CA ILE A 290 1.27 5.95 -10.58
C ILE A 290 0.66 7.31 -10.91
N ILE A 291 -0.26 7.35 -11.88
CA ILE A 291 -0.85 8.57 -12.43
C ILE A 291 -2.37 8.49 -12.36
N ASN A 292 -2.96 9.16 -11.41
CA ASN A 292 -4.39 9.43 -11.28
C ASN A 292 -4.56 10.88 -10.82
N ASP A 293 -5.78 11.36 -10.65
CA ASP A 293 -6.06 12.74 -10.30
C ASP A 293 -5.38 13.19 -9.00
N MET A 294 -5.21 12.30 -8.01
CA MET A 294 -4.53 12.60 -6.75
C MET A 294 -3.00 12.58 -6.85
N ARG A 295 -2.45 11.89 -7.84
CA ARG A 295 -1.01 11.62 -7.98
C ARG A 295 -0.34 12.40 -9.11
N LEU A 296 -1.14 12.96 -10.03
CA LEU A 296 -0.65 13.60 -11.24
C LEU A 296 0.33 14.75 -10.96
N ASP A 297 0.00 15.61 -10.00
CA ASP A 297 0.86 16.74 -9.65
C ASP A 297 2.19 16.27 -9.07
N GLY A 298 2.16 15.28 -8.16
CA GLY A 298 3.37 14.67 -7.58
C GLY A 298 4.21 13.97 -8.64
N PHE A 299 3.57 13.16 -9.50
CA PHE A 299 4.25 12.50 -10.61
C PHE A 299 4.96 13.52 -11.52
N TYR A 300 4.27 14.58 -11.91
CA TYR A 300 4.84 15.58 -12.79
C TYR A 300 5.95 16.40 -12.13
N ALA A 301 5.83 16.67 -10.82
CA ALA A 301 6.87 17.36 -10.05
C ALA A 301 8.15 16.51 -9.86
N ASP A 302 8.02 15.18 -9.78
CA ASP A 302 9.14 14.23 -9.69
C ASP A 302 10.05 14.23 -10.93
N LEU A 303 9.49 14.59 -12.10
CA LEU A 303 10.24 14.64 -13.34
C LEU A 303 11.18 15.87 -13.39
N PRO A 304 12.39 15.77 -13.96
CA PRO A 304 13.26 16.92 -14.17
C PRO A 304 12.56 18.00 -14.99
N ALA A 305 12.72 19.25 -14.60
CA ALA A 305 12.16 20.38 -15.35
C ALA A 305 12.65 20.37 -16.79
N ALA A 306 11.80 20.85 -17.74
CA ALA A 306 12.25 21.10 -19.09
C ALA A 306 13.42 22.10 -19.07
N ALA A 307 14.48 21.81 -19.82
CA ALA A 307 15.55 22.79 -20.00
C ALA A 307 14.95 24.06 -20.63
N LYS A 308 15.20 25.21 -20.01
CA LYS A 308 14.79 26.52 -20.56
C LYS A 308 15.58 26.82 -21.82
#